data_3715edb4f545588a2c79634db24a28ec
#
_entry.id   3715edb4f545588a2c79634db24a28ec
#
_cell.length_a   1.000
_cell.length_b   1.000
_cell.length_c   1.000
_cell.angle_alpha   90.00
_cell.angle_beta   90.00
_cell.angle_gamma   90.00
#
_symmetry.space_group_name_H-M   'P 1'
#
loop_
_entity.id
_entity.type
_entity.pdbx_description
1 polymer ?
#
loop_
_entity_poly.entity_id
_entity_poly.type
_entity_poly.pdbx_seq_one_letter_code
_entity_poly.pdbx_strand_id
1 'polypeptide(L)'
;MQDFKVNILGSEWSVKFGNEEEYPNLAEMDGYSDFSIREIVVDDMEASQGQIGAKADLESYQKQVVRHEIIHAFLLESGLDSNSNSAD
;
A
#
# COMPACT_ATOMS: atom_id res chain seq x y z
N MET A 1 11.32 2.23 3.93
CA MET A 1 10.66 3.55 4.09
C MET A 1 10.03 3.62 5.47
N GLN A 2 9.85 4.82 5.97
CA GLN A 2 9.22 5.02 7.28
C GLN A 2 7.74 5.31 7.11
N ASP A 3 6.97 4.96 8.13
CA ASP A 3 5.55 5.26 8.18
C ASP A 3 5.32 6.77 8.07
N PHE A 4 4.24 7.16 7.40
CA PHE A 4 3.91 8.57 7.27
C PHE A 4 2.40 8.72 7.13
N LYS A 5 1.95 9.98 7.19
CA LYS A 5 0.53 10.31 7.00
C LYS A 5 0.38 11.18 5.76
N VAL A 6 -0.76 11.04 5.10
CA VAL A 6 -1.06 11.81 3.89
C VAL A 6 -2.51 12.28 3.97
N ASN A 7 -2.74 13.52 3.52
CA ASN A 7 -4.09 14.05 3.41
C ASN A 7 -4.62 13.74 2.01
N ILE A 8 -5.77 13.11 1.96
CA ILE A 8 -6.42 12.75 0.70
C ILE A 8 -7.82 13.35 0.73
N LEU A 9 -8.00 14.43 -0.04
CA LEU A 9 -9.27 15.15 -0.14
C LEU A 9 -9.87 15.50 1.24
N GLY A 10 -9.01 15.95 2.16
CA GLY A 10 -9.46 16.40 3.47
C GLY A 10 -9.45 15.32 4.55
N SER A 11 -9.20 14.06 4.20
CA SER A 11 -9.14 12.97 5.16
C SER A 11 -7.70 12.53 5.37
N GLU A 12 -7.32 12.33 6.63
CA GLU A 12 -5.98 11.87 6.95
C GLU A 12 -5.90 10.35 6.84
N TRP A 13 -4.94 9.88 6.06
CA TRP A 13 -4.63 8.48 5.89
C TRP A 13 -3.26 8.17 6.46
N SER A 14 -3.12 7.01 7.09
CA SER A 14 -1.83 6.52 7.58
C SER A 14 -1.25 5.54 6.57
N VAL A 15 0.02 5.70 6.22
CA VAL A 15 0.75 4.76 5.37
C VAL A 15 1.77 4.07 6.23
N LYS A 16 1.64 2.75 6.35
CA LYS A 16 2.49 1.93 7.23
C LYS A 16 3.23 0.88 6.42
N PHE A 17 4.42 0.55 6.89
CA PHE A 17 5.27 -0.46 6.27
C PHE A 17 5.53 -1.57 7.28
N GLY A 18 5.45 -2.80 6.84
CA GLY A 18 5.67 -3.94 7.71
C GLY A 18 5.76 -5.23 6.93
N ASN A 19 5.67 -6.35 7.63
CA ASN A 19 5.78 -7.67 7.04
C ASN A 19 4.51 -8.50 7.34
N GLU A 20 4.48 -9.71 6.81
CA GLU A 20 3.30 -10.57 6.95
C GLU A 20 3.04 -11.03 8.38
N GLU A 21 4.04 -10.98 9.27
CA GLU A 21 3.83 -11.31 10.68
C GLU A 21 3.00 -10.24 11.37
N GLU A 22 3.25 -8.96 11.03
CA GLU A 22 2.50 -7.84 11.56
C GLU A 22 1.17 -7.66 10.84
N TYR A 23 1.17 -7.90 9.53
CA TYR A 23 0.02 -7.68 8.65
C TYR A 23 -0.18 -8.91 7.78
N PRO A 24 -0.99 -9.89 8.24
CA PRO A 24 -1.11 -11.19 7.54
C PRO A 24 -1.53 -11.10 6.07
N ASN A 25 -2.26 -10.05 5.69
CA ASN A 25 -2.67 -9.89 4.30
C ASN A 25 -1.48 -9.71 3.36
N LEU A 26 -0.33 -9.30 3.87
CA LEU A 26 0.87 -9.15 3.06
C LEU A 26 1.47 -10.48 2.60
N ALA A 27 0.96 -11.61 3.11
CA ALA A 27 1.37 -12.91 2.60
C ALA A 27 0.95 -13.12 1.14
N GLU A 28 -0.11 -12.44 0.70
CA GLU A 28 -0.68 -12.63 -0.63
C GLU A 28 -0.59 -11.38 -1.52
N MET A 29 -0.18 -10.25 -0.98
CA MET A 29 -0.15 -9.00 -1.73
C MET A 29 0.98 -8.10 -1.22
N ASP A 30 1.44 -7.20 -2.07
CA ASP A 30 2.53 -6.27 -1.72
C ASP A 30 2.05 -5.03 -0.97
N GLY A 31 0.75 -4.78 -1.00
CA GLY A 31 0.15 -3.67 -0.27
C GLY A 31 -1.37 -3.73 -0.35
N TYR A 32 -2.02 -3.04 0.55
CA TYR A 32 -3.49 -2.97 0.57
C TYR A 32 -3.95 -1.71 1.30
N SER A 33 -5.22 -1.36 1.07
CA SER A 33 -5.87 -0.26 1.77
C SER A 33 -6.98 -0.80 2.65
N ASP A 34 -6.98 -0.38 3.91
CA ASP A 34 -8.09 -0.66 4.82
C ASP A 34 -8.92 0.60 4.95
N PHE A 35 -10.03 0.63 4.21
CA PHE A 35 -10.87 1.81 4.12
C PHE A 35 -11.60 2.13 5.42
N SER A 36 -11.82 1.13 6.26
CA SER A 36 -12.57 1.33 7.49
C SER A 36 -11.83 2.21 8.49
N ILE A 37 -10.50 2.19 8.46
CA ILE A 37 -9.66 2.96 9.37
C ILE A 37 -8.74 3.93 8.64
N ARG A 38 -8.91 4.08 7.34
CA ARG A 38 -8.08 4.93 6.49
C ARG A 38 -6.59 4.65 6.66
N GLU A 39 -6.23 3.41 6.45
CA GLU A 39 -4.85 2.95 6.57
C GLU A 39 -4.41 2.24 5.29
N ILE A 40 -3.22 2.57 4.83
CA ILE A 40 -2.55 1.89 3.73
C ILE A 40 -1.40 1.12 4.34
N VAL A 41 -1.28 -0.16 4.00
CA VAL A 41 -0.18 -1.01 4.46
C VAL A 41 0.59 -1.49 3.25
N VAL A 42 1.92 -1.35 3.30
CA VAL A 42 2.81 -1.73 2.21
C VAL A 42 3.90 -2.64 2.77
N ASP A 43 4.20 -3.72 2.05
CA ASP A 43 5.27 -4.63 2.42
C ASP A 43 6.60 -3.89 2.48
N ASP A 44 7.34 -4.07 3.57
CA ASP A 44 8.66 -3.46 3.71
C ASP A 44 9.68 -4.12 2.75
N MET A 45 9.33 -5.25 2.18
CA MET A 45 10.10 -5.96 1.16
C MET A 45 11.46 -6.46 1.63
N GLU A 46 11.67 -6.49 2.93
CA GLU A 46 12.94 -7.00 3.48
C GLU A 46 13.11 -8.49 3.18
N ALA A 47 12.04 -9.25 3.24
CA ALA A 47 12.09 -10.68 2.95
C ALA A 47 12.44 -10.99 1.50
N SER A 48 12.24 -10.02 0.59
CA SER A 48 12.53 -10.19 -0.84
C SER A 48 13.94 -9.78 -1.22
N GLN A 49 14.66 -9.10 -0.33
CA GLN A 49 16.00 -8.64 -0.63
C GLN A 49 16.97 -9.82 -0.73
N GLY A 50 17.76 -9.83 -1.79
CA GLY A 50 18.77 -10.87 -2.00
C GLY A 50 18.21 -12.18 -2.49
N GLN A 51 16.91 -12.32 -2.69
CA GLN A 51 16.34 -13.55 -3.23
C GLN A 51 16.57 -13.64 -4.74
N ILE A 52 16.73 -14.88 -5.23
CA ILE A 52 16.82 -15.11 -6.66
C ILE A 52 15.48 -14.72 -7.29
N GLY A 53 15.54 -13.86 -8.31
CA GLY A 53 14.34 -13.37 -8.97
C GLY A 53 13.71 -12.16 -8.33
N ALA A 54 14.28 -11.65 -7.24
CA ALA A 54 13.80 -10.41 -6.63
C ALA A 54 13.98 -9.24 -7.62
N LYS A 55 13.12 -8.23 -7.51
CA LYS A 55 13.24 -7.05 -8.34
C LYS A 55 14.55 -6.33 -8.05
N ALA A 56 15.21 -5.83 -9.11
CA ALA A 56 16.50 -5.17 -8.97
C ALA A 56 16.42 -3.90 -8.14
N ASP A 57 15.30 -3.19 -8.20
CA ASP A 57 15.09 -1.96 -7.46
C ASP A 57 13.82 -2.05 -6.62
N LEU A 58 13.95 -2.66 -5.45
CA LEU A 58 12.82 -2.85 -4.53
C LEU A 58 12.30 -1.54 -3.99
N GLU A 59 13.16 -0.54 -3.78
CA GLU A 59 12.72 0.76 -3.30
C GLU A 59 11.79 1.43 -4.30
N SER A 60 12.15 1.41 -5.58
CA SER A 60 11.32 1.98 -6.63
C SER A 60 9.99 1.24 -6.75
N TYR A 61 10.02 -0.08 -6.66
CA TYR A 61 8.81 -0.90 -6.69
C TYR A 61 7.92 -0.60 -5.50
N GLN A 62 8.50 -0.46 -4.30
CA GLN A 62 7.75 -0.14 -3.10
C GLN A 62 7.03 1.21 -3.24
N LYS A 63 7.71 2.21 -3.80
CA LYS A 63 7.09 3.51 -4.08
C LYS A 63 5.94 3.39 -5.07
N GLN A 64 6.07 2.51 -6.05
CA GLN A 64 5.00 2.24 -7.00
C GLN A 64 3.77 1.65 -6.31
N VAL A 65 3.97 0.71 -5.39
CA VAL A 65 2.88 0.13 -4.61
C VAL A 65 2.19 1.20 -3.76
N VAL A 66 2.97 2.07 -3.11
CA VAL A 66 2.42 3.18 -2.33
C VAL A 66 1.52 4.05 -3.20
N ARG A 67 1.98 4.44 -4.38
CA ARG A 67 1.19 5.28 -5.29
C ARG A 67 -0.10 4.57 -5.71
N HIS A 68 -0.02 3.28 -5.98
CA HIS A 68 -1.18 2.48 -6.37
C HIS A 68 -2.25 2.53 -5.28
N GLU A 69 -1.86 2.31 -4.03
CA GLU A 69 -2.81 2.31 -2.92
C GLU A 69 -3.34 3.71 -2.62
N ILE A 70 -2.54 4.75 -2.81
CA ILE A 70 -3.01 6.13 -2.66
C ILE A 70 -4.08 6.45 -3.71
N ILE A 71 -3.94 5.93 -4.92
CA ILE A 71 -4.97 6.13 -5.95
C ILE A 71 -6.30 5.49 -5.53
N HIS A 72 -6.28 4.29 -4.94
CA HIS A 72 -7.49 3.68 -4.43
C HIS A 72 -8.12 4.52 -3.32
N ALA A 73 -7.29 5.03 -2.40
CA ALA A 73 -7.77 5.90 -1.33
C ALA A 73 -8.39 7.18 -1.87
N PHE A 74 -7.76 7.78 -2.87
CA PHE A 74 -8.29 8.96 -3.54
C PHE A 74 -9.65 8.69 -4.17
N LEU A 75 -9.79 7.56 -4.86
CA LEU A 75 -11.05 7.20 -5.49
C LEU A 75 -12.15 6.95 -4.47
N LEU A 76 -11.81 6.34 -3.34
CA LEU A 76 -12.76 6.17 -2.24
C LEU A 76 -13.24 7.53 -1.71
N GLU A 77 -12.31 8.42 -1.38
CA GLU A 77 -12.65 9.72 -0.81
C GLU A 77 -13.43 10.60 -1.79
N SER A 78 -13.22 10.40 -3.08
CA SER A 78 -13.95 11.14 -4.12
C SER A 78 -15.33 10.56 -4.42
N GLY A 79 -15.67 9.41 -3.84
CA GLY A 79 -16.94 8.74 -4.11
C GLY A 79 -16.92 7.84 -5.35
N LEU A 80 -15.75 7.57 -5.93
CA LEU A 80 -15.61 6.75 -7.13
C LEU A 80 -15.06 5.35 -6.84
N ASP A 81 -15.08 4.94 -5.59
CA ASP A 81 -14.50 3.66 -5.16
C ASP A 81 -15.12 2.47 -5.90
N SER A 82 -16.44 2.49 -6.13
CA SER A 82 -17.11 1.39 -6.81
C SER A 82 -16.58 1.17 -8.23
N ASN A 83 -15.98 2.19 -8.84
CA ASN A 83 -15.41 2.09 -10.18
C ASN A 83 -13.99 1.57 -10.16
N SER A 84 -13.34 1.56 -9.00
CA SER A 84 -11.95 1.13 -8.87
C SER A 84 -11.81 -0.32 -8.39
N ASN A 85 -12.85 -0.89 -7.79
CA ASN A 85 -12.77 -2.21 -7.17
C ASN A 85 -12.32 -3.31 -8.12
N SER A 86 -12.75 -3.26 -9.36
CA SER A 86 -12.40 -4.28 -10.34
C SER A 86 -11.04 -4.07 -10.98
N ALA A 87 -10.44 -2.93 -10.76
CA ALA A 87 -9.14 -2.60 -11.34
C ALA A 87 -7.96 -3.14 -10.50
N ASP A 88 -8.24 -3.61 -9.32
CA ASP A 88 -7.21 -4.10 -8.39
C ASP A 88 -6.80 -5.58 -8.65
#